data_32fbf24b5e8f1d650e2780dc072d331c
#
_entry.id   32fbf24b5e8f1d650e2780dc072d331c
#
_cell.length_a   1.000
_cell.length_b   1.000
_cell.length_c   1.000
_cell.angle_alpha   90.00
_cell.angle_beta   90.00
_cell.angle_gamma   90.00
#
_symmetry.space_group_name_H-M   'P 1'
#
loop_
_entity.id
_entity.type
_entity.pdbx_description
1 polymer ?
#
loop_
_entity_poly.entity_id
_entity_poly.type
_entity_poly.pdbx_seq_one_letter_code
_entity_poly.pdbx_strand_id
1 'polypeptide(L)'
;IMSDVARATETVNRLHAMGVGISIDDFGTGYTSLSYIRKLPVREIKVDKSFVMGMRETADDAVIVRSIVELGHNLSLSVVAEGIEDTETWDLLGALKCNVAQGFLMSRPLPSDAVLPWIRASEWSGHADSEETAKPIQAVIP
;
A
#
# COMPACT_ATOMS: atom_id res chain seq x y z
N ILE A 1 10.56 21.61 25.68
CA ILE A 1 10.98 20.38 24.94
C ILE A 1 9.74 19.90 24.25
N MET A 2 9.68 20.06 22.92
CA MET A 2 8.60 19.46 22.11
C MET A 2 8.68 17.93 22.26
N SER A 3 7.52 17.28 22.42
CA SER A 3 7.47 15.81 22.42
C SER A 3 7.92 15.27 21.03
N ASP A 4 8.47 14.06 20.97
CA ASP A 4 8.91 13.45 19.71
C ASP A 4 7.78 13.40 18.66
N VAL A 5 6.54 13.23 19.11
CA VAL A 5 5.33 13.28 18.27
C VAL A 5 5.13 14.66 17.63
N ALA A 6 5.32 15.76 18.36
CA ALA A 6 5.16 17.11 17.80
C ALA A 6 6.23 17.41 16.75
N ARG A 7 7.48 17.00 16.99
CA ARG A 7 8.57 17.14 16.01
C ARG A 7 8.34 16.30 14.76
N ALA A 8 7.89 15.05 14.91
CA ALA A 8 7.54 14.20 13.79
C ALA A 8 6.41 14.81 12.94
N THR A 9 5.36 15.31 13.59
CA THR A 9 4.23 15.98 12.91
C THR A 9 4.69 17.21 12.14
N GLU A 10 5.55 18.04 12.72
CA GLU A 10 6.09 19.23 12.05
C GLU A 10 6.91 18.82 10.81
N THR A 11 7.78 17.81 10.95
CA THR A 11 8.60 17.31 9.84
C THR A 11 7.75 16.79 8.69
N VAL A 12 6.74 15.97 9.00
CA VAL A 12 5.80 15.41 8.01
C VAL A 12 5.03 16.53 7.29
N ASN A 13 4.56 17.54 8.01
CA ASN A 13 3.86 18.69 7.41
C ASN A 13 4.79 19.50 6.49
N ARG A 14 6.05 19.67 6.84
CA ARG A 14 7.03 20.35 5.98
C ARG A 14 7.30 19.56 4.70
N LEU A 15 7.49 18.25 4.79
CA LEU A 15 7.66 17.39 3.62
C LEU A 15 6.43 17.44 2.71
N HIS A 16 5.23 17.36 3.29
CA HIS A 16 4.00 17.49 2.54
C HIS A 16 3.89 18.85 1.81
N ALA A 17 4.24 19.95 2.48
CA ALA A 17 4.25 21.29 1.87
C ALA A 17 5.23 21.41 0.69
N MET A 18 6.27 20.56 0.66
CA MET A 18 7.21 20.45 -0.47
C MET A 18 6.69 19.55 -1.61
N GLY A 19 5.47 19.01 -1.49
CA GLY A 19 4.87 18.11 -2.48
C GLY A 19 5.23 16.63 -2.31
N VAL A 20 5.91 16.25 -1.23
CA VAL A 20 6.24 14.85 -0.94
C VAL A 20 5.00 14.10 -0.48
N GLY A 21 4.70 12.96 -1.11
CA GLY A 21 3.69 12.02 -0.66
C GLY A 21 4.15 11.29 0.60
N ILE A 22 3.27 11.16 1.59
CA ILE A 22 3.57 10.49 2.86
C ILE A 22 2.76 9.21 2.94
N SER A 23 3.45 8.10 3.24
CA SER A 23 2.87 6.78 3.47
C SER A 23 3.12 6.33 4.90
N ILE A 24 2.18 5.58 5.48
CA ILE A 24 2.38 4.88 6.76
C ILE A 24 2.71 3.43 6.44
N ASP A 25 3.86 2.99 6.91
CA ASP A 25 4.37 1.63 6.69
C ASP A 25 3.97 0.68 7.82
N ASP A 26 4.06 -0.64 7.56
CA ASP A 26 3.81 -1.74 8.51
C ASP A 26 2.45 -1.61 9.25
N PHE A 27 1.42 -1.14 8.55
CA PHE A 27 0.12 -0.92 9.16
C PHE A 27 -0.51 -2.24 9.62
N GLY A 28 -0.91 -2.27 10.91
CA GLY A 28 -1.51 -3.44 11.55
C GLY A 28 -0.59 -4.15 12.55
N THR A 29 0.73 -3.97 12.49
CA THR A 29 1.68 -4.67 13.38
C THR A 29 1.91 -3.96 14.72
N GLY A 30 1.48 -2.69 14.86
CA GLY A 30 1.78 -1.85 16.02
C GLY A 30 0.60 -1.01 16.52
N TYR A 31 0.89 -0.16 17.49
CA TYR A 31 -0.09 0.77 18.10
C TYR A 31 -0.25 2.04 17.25
N THR A 32 -0.78 1.94 16.05
CA THR A 32 -1.09 3.14 15.27
C THR A 32 -2.45 3.71 15.68
N SER A 33 -2.46 4.87 16.33
CA SER A 33 -3.70 5.53 16.72
C SER A 33 -4.39 6.15 15.50
N LEU A 34 -5.64 5.75 15.24
CA LEU A 34 -6.47 6.34 14.17
C LEU A 34 -6.63 7.86 14.31
N SER A 35 -6.67 8.36 15.56
CA SER A 35 -6.73 9.80 15.82
C SER A 35 -5.48 10.54 15.36
N TYR A 36 -4.35 9.84 15.30
CA TYR A 36 -3.08 10.39 14.82
C TYR A 36 -3.02 10.41 13.28
N ILE A 37 -3.46 9.33 12.64
CA ILE A 37 -3.54 9.27 11.16
C ILE A 37 -4.33 10.45 10.60
N ARG A 38 -5.49 10.75 11.19
CA ARG A 38 -6.35 11.86 10.77
C ARG A 38 -5.72 13.25 10.88
N LYS A 39 -4.66 13.40 11.66
CA LYS A 39 -3.94 14.69 11.86
C LYS A 39 -2.74 14.85 10.93
N LEU A 40 -2.29 13.77 10.30
CA LEU A 40 -1.15 13.78 9.40
C LEU A 40 -1.63 13.90 7.94
N PRO A 41 -0.89 14.62 7.10
CA PRO A 41 -1.20 14.74 5.67
C PRO A 41 -0.72 13.49 4.91
N VAL A 42 -1.15 12.31 5.38
CA VAL A 42 -0.83 11.03 4.72
C VAL A 42 -1.76 10.80 3.54
N ARG A 43 -1.26 10.13 2.52
CA ARG A 43 -2.01 9.76 1.32
C ARG A 43 -2.22 8.26 1.20
N GLU A 44 -1.42 7.49 1.93
CA GLU A 44 -1.30 6.07 1.72
C GLU A 44 -1.02 5.33 3.02
N ILE A 45 -1.56 4.12 3.14
CA ILE A 45 -1.21 3.15 4.17
C ILE A 45 -0.75 1.86 3.49
N LYS A 46 0.30 1.23 4.03
CA LYS A 46 0.87 -0.01 3.54
C LYS A 46 0.55 -1.14 4.51
N VAL A 47 -0.16 -2.15 4.03
CA VAL A 47 -0.50 -3.35 4.82
C VAL A 47 0.74 -4.22 4.91
N ASP A 48 1.18 -4.54 6.12
CA ASP A 48 2.34 -5.39 6.34
C ASP A 48 2.19 -6.76 5.67
N LYS A 49 3.28 -7.22 5.06
CA LYS A 49 3.34 -8.47 4.32
C LYS A 49 2.91 -9.69 5.13
N SER A 50 3.10 -9.70 6.46
CA SER A 50 2.73 -10.85 7.30
C SER A 50 1.25 -11.16 7.24
N PHE A 51 0.39 -10.12 7.23
CA PHE A 51 -1.06 -10.28 7.08
C PHE A 51 -1.44 -10.66 5.65
N VAL A 52 -0.78 -10.05 4.65
CA VAL A 52 -1.07 -10.34 3.23
C VAL A 52 -0.72 -11.78 2.89
N MET A 53 0.43 -12.27 3.31
CA MET A 53 0.84 -13.67 3.10
C MET A 53 -0.05 -14.66 3.86
N GLY A 54 -0.50 -14.27 5.06
CA GLY A 54 -1.39 -15.10 5.89
C GLY A 54 -2.85 -15.18 5.42
N MET A 55 -3.29 -14.30 4.51
CA MET A 55 -4.71 -14.21 4.10
C MET A 55 -5.33 -15.54 3.62
N ARG A 56 -4.52 -16.42 3.05
CA ARG A 56 -4.96 -17.74 2.56
C ARG A 56 -4.89 -18.82 3.62
N GLU A 57 -4.07 -18.62 4.63
CA GLU A 57 -3.81 -19.61 5.67
C GLU A 57 -4.77 -19.46 6.85
N THR A 58 -5.10 -18.23 7.21
CA THR A 58 -5.94 -17.91 8.35
C THR A 58 -7.09 -16.97 7.97
N ALA A 59 -8.28 -17.26 8.49
CA ALA A 59 -9.43 -16.37 8.33
C ALA A 59 -9.21 -15.03 9.04
N ASP A 60 -8.42 -15.01 10.11
CA ASP A 60 -8.15 -13.82 10.90
C ASP A 60 -7.32 -12.81 10.11
N ASP A 61 -6.27 -13.24 9.40
CA ASP A 61 -5.46 -12.35 8.56
C ASP A 61 -6.28 -11.79 7.39
N ALA A 62 -7.13 -12.60 6.77
CA ALA A 62 -8.04 -12.13 5.73
C ALA A 62 -9.01 -11.06 6.24
N VAL A 63 -9.53 -11.21 7.48
CA VAL A 63 -10.39 -10.21 8.13
C VAL A 63 -9.61 -8.93 8.44
N ILE A 64 -8.36 -9.05 8.92
CA ILE A 64 -7.50 -7.90 9.20
C ILE A 64 -7.23 -7.11 7.92
N VAL A 65 -6.78 -7.76 6.84
CA VAL A 65 -6.50 -7.09 5.57
C VAL A 65 -7.75 -6.40 5.02
N ARG A 66 -8.91 -7.07 5.02
CA ARG A 66 -10.19 -6.47 4.62
C ARG A 66 -10.49 -5.23 5.44
N SER A 67 -10.36 -5.31 6.76
CA SER A 67 -10.66 -4.19 7.67
C SER A 67 -9.73 -2.99 7.41
N ILE A 68 -8.45 -3.25 7.11
CA ILE A 68 -7.48 -2.19 6.78
C ILE A 68 -7.83 -1.55 5.44
N VAL A 69 -8.20 -2.33 4.42
CA VAL A 69 -8.62 -1.81 3.11
C VAL A 69 -9.86 -0.92 3.25
N GLU A 70 -10.89 -1.39 3.95
CA GLU A 70 -12.10 -0.62 4.22
C GLU A 70 -11.81 0.66 5.00
N LEU A 71 -10.96 0.57 6.02
CA LEU A 71 -10.53 1.75 6.80
C LEU A 71 -9.80 2.78 5.94
N GLY A 72 -8.87 2.33 5.09
CA GLY A 72 -8.15 3.20 4.16
C GLY A 72 -9.12 3.96 3.25
N HIS A 73 -10.06 3.25 2.64
CA HIS A 73 -11.08 3.87 1.79
C HIS A 73 -11.97 4.87 2.56
N ASN A 74 -12.40 4.53 3.78
CA ASN A 74 -13.20 5.43 4.61
C ASN A 74 -12.45 6.70 5.03
N LEU A 75 -11.12 6.63 5.08
CA LEU A 75 -10.24 7.79 5.34
C LEU A 75 -9.76 8.49 4.05
N SER A 76 -10.23 8.05 2.87
CA SER A 76 -9.79 8.54 1.55
C SER A 76 -8.28 8.38 1.33
N LEU A 77 -7.71 7.31 1.86
CA LEU A 77 -6.31 6.92 1.68
C LEU A 77 -6.18 5.83 0.62
N SER A 78 -5.09 5.83 -0.11
CA SER A 78 -4.67 4.69 -0.92
C SER A 78 -4.20 3.56 -0.01
N VAL A 79 -4.50 2.32 -0.37
CA VAL A 79 -4.03 1.13 0.37
C VAL A 79 -3.11 0.33 -0.52
N VAL A 80 -1.90 0.10 -0.03
CA VAL A 80 -0.89 -0.77 -0.66
C VAL A 80 -0.83 -2.07 0.10
N ALA A 81 -0.97 -3.20 -0.58
CA ALA A 81 -0.69 -4.51 -0.01
C ALA A 81 0.72 -4.95 -0.38
N GLU A 82 1.50 -5.35 0.60
CA GLU A 82 2.89 -5.77 0.41
C GLU A 82 3.06 -7.29 0.47
N GLY A 83 4.11 -7.79 -0.18
CA GLY A 83 4.50 -9.21 -0.10
C GLY A 83 3.63 -10.14 -0.93
N ILE A 84 3.09 -9.68 -2.06
CA ILE A 84 2.30 -10.53 -2.95
C ILE A 84 3.24 -11.42 -3.76
N GLU A 85 3.09 -12.73 -3.60
CA GLU A 85 3.96 -13.72 -4.26
C GLU A 85 3.18 -14.68 -5.19
N ASP A 86 1.84 -14.67 -5.14
CA ASP A 86 0.98 -15.55 -5.94
C ASP A 86 -0.27 -14.84 -6.48
N THR A 87 -0.84 -15.41 -7.55
CA THR A 87 -2.01 -14.88 -8.25
C THR A 87 -3.29 -14.99 -7.42
N GLU A 88 -3.41 -15.97 -6.54
CA GLU A 88 -4.60 -16.15 -5.71
C GLU A 88 -4.71 -15.01 -4.69
N THR A 89 -3.58 -14.63 -4.07
CA THR A 89 -3.51 -13.45 -3.17
C THR A 89 -3.82 -12.16 -3.94
N TRP A 90 -3.29 -12.02 -5.18
CA TRP A 90 -3.62 -10.91 -6.06
C TRP A 90 -5.13 -10.80 -6.31
N ASP A 91 -5.78 -11.92 -6.66
CA ASP A 91 -7.22 -11.96 -6.95
C ASP A 91 -8.06 -11.61 -5.72
N LEU A 92 -7.67 -12.12 -4.54
CA LEU A 92 -8.34 -11.77 -3.28
C LEU A 92 -8.25 -10.27 -2.97
N LEU A 93 -7.08 -9.67 -3.15
CA LEU A 93 -6.89 -8.22 -2.97
C LEU A 93 -7.69 -7.41 -3.99
N GLY A 94 -7.79 -7.90 -5.23
CA GLY A 94 -8.65 -7.34 -6.27
C GLY A 94 -10.12 -7.32 -5.86
N ALA A 95 -10.61 -8.43 -5.34
CA ALA A 95 -11.98 -8.55 -4.83
C ALA A 95 -12.24 -7.59 -3.64
N LEU A 96 -11.24 -7.34 -2.82
CA LEU A 96 -11.30 -6.34 -1.73
C LEU A 96 -11.17 -4.90 -2.21
N LYS A 97 -10.88 -4.68 -3.51
CA LYS A 97 -10.63 -3.35 -4.11
C LYS A 97 -9.40 -2.65 -3.49
N CYS A 98 -8.38 -3.40 -3.10
CA CYS A 98 -7.09 -2.83 -2.72
C CYS A 98 -6.56 -1.97 -3.87
N ASN A 99 -5.97 -0.81 -3.57
CA ASN A 99 -5.60 0.15 -4.61
C ASN A 99 -4.30 -0.22 -5.31
N VAL A 100 -3.32 -0.70 -4.55
CA VAL A 100 -1.96 -0.96 -5.02
C VAL A 100 -1.46 -2.27 -4.46
N ALA A 101 -0.71 -3.00 -5.26
CA ALA A 101 -0.07 -4.26 -4.89
C ALA A 101 1.44 -4.18 -5.13
N GLN A 102 2.22 -4.69 -4.19
CA GLN A 102 3.67 -4.75 -4.27
C GLN A 102 4.16 -6.12 -3.83
N GLY A 103 4.99 -6.77 -4.65
CA GLY A 103 5.54 -8.08 -4.28
C GLY A 103 6.28 -8.79 -5.41
N PHE A 104 6.82 -9.96 -5.08
CA PHE A 104 7.64 -10.73 -6.00
C PHE A 104 6.85 -11.41 -7.12
N LEU A 105 5.53 -11.44 -7.02
CA LEU A 105 4.67 -11.84 -8.14
C LEU A 105 4.92 -10.95 -9.36
N MET A 106 5.09 -9.64 -9.17
CA MET A 106 5.34 -8.70 -10.25
C MET A 106 6.81 -8.67 -10.63
N SER A 107 7.68 -8.42 -9.65
CA SER A 107 9.14 -8.39 -9.84
C SER A 107 9.88 -8.47 -8.51
N ARG A 108 11.06 -9.04 -8.52
CA ARG A 108 12.07 -8.80 -7.48
C ARG A 108 12.70 -7.42 -7.70
N PRO A 109 13.35 -6.84 -6.67
CA PRO A 109 14.09 -5.59 -6.83
C PRO A 109 15.02 -5.62 -8.03
N LEU A 110 14.97 -4.58 -8.86
CA LEU A 110 15.75 -4.46 -10.08
C LEU A 110 16.77 -3.32 -9.96
N PRO A 111 17.97 -3.47 -10.55
CA PRO A 111 18.87 -2.34 -10.73
C PRO A 111 18.22 -1.28 -11.63
N SER A 112 18.57 -0.02 -11.43
CA SER A 112 17.91 1.13 -12.06
C SER A 112 17.87 1.08 -13.59
N ASP A 113 18.89 0.52 -14.22
CA ASP A 113 19.01 0.35 -15.68
C ASP A 113 18.10 -0.74 -16.24
N ALA A 114 17.69 -1.72 -15.41
CA ALA A 114 16.77 -2.78 -15.79
C ALA A 114 15.29 -2.40 -15.66
N VAL A 115 14.96 -1.33 -14.90
CA VAL A 115 13.56 -0.95 -14.61
C VAL A 115 12.80 -0.59 -15.89
N LEU A 116 13.32 0.30 -16.74
CA LEU A 116 12.61 0.72 -17.96
C LEU A 116 12.42 -0.44 -18.96
N PRO A 117 13.43 -1.28 -19.25
CA PRO A 117 13.24 -2.49 -20.07
C PRO A 117 12.16 -3.40 -19.48
N TRP A 118 12.16 -3.61 -18.17
CA TRP A 118 11.16 -4.45 -17.50
C TRP A 118 9.75 -3.89 -17.66
N ILE A 119 9.54 -2.59 -17.38
CA ILE A 119 8.23 -1.95 -17.55
C ILE A 119 7.69 -2.14 -18.97
N ARG A 120 8.54 -1.96 -19.99
CA ARG A 120 8.12 -2.09 -21.39
C ARG A 120 7.76 -3.51 -21.81
N ALA A 121 8.36 -4.53 -21.18
CA ALA A 121 8.14 -5.94 -21.48
C ALA A 121 7.10 -6.59 -20.55
N SER A 122 6.73 -5.95 -19.46
CA SER A 122 5.89 -6.51 -18.42
C SER A 122 4.41 -6.49 -18.82
N GLU A 123 3.71 -7.57 -18.51
CA GLU A 123 2.24 -7.64 -18.57
C GLU A 123 1.55 -6.66 -17.59
N TRP A 124 2.26 -6.23 -16.56
CA TRP A 124 1.77 -5.29 -15.55
C TRP A 124 1.73 -3.83 -16.04
N SER A 125 2.38 -3.51 -17.15
CA SER A 125 2.45 -2.13 -17.69
C SER A 125 1.12 -1.61 -18.28
N GLY A 126 0.19 -2.51 -18.64
CA GLY A 126 -1.10 -2.14 -19.25
C GLY A 126 -2.22 -1.78 -18.27
N HIS A 127 -1.99 -1.89 -16.96
CA HIS A 127 -3.04 -1.69 -15.96
C HIS A 127 -3.22 -0.23 -15.52
N ALA A 128 -2.42 0.69 -16.06
CA ALA A 128 -2.46 2.10 -15.68
C ALA A 128 -3.50 2.95 -16.44
N ASP A 129 -4.03 2.49 -17.59
CA ASP A 129 -4.77 3.35 -18.54
C ASP A 129 -6.24 2.93 -18.82
N SER A 130 -6.82 1.98 -18.09
CA SER A 130 -8.24 1.64 -18.29
C SER A 130 -9.14 2.54 -17.43
N GLU A 131 -9.61 3.63 -18.03
CA GLU A 131 -10.77 4.35 -17.54
C GLU A 131 -12.02 3.44 -17.57
N GLU A 132 -12.75 3.44 -16.45
CA GLU A 132 -14.15 2.98 -16.35
C GLU A 132 -14.41 1.47 -16.28
N THR A 133 -13.99 0.86 -15.22
CA THR A 133 -14.65 -0.21 -14.42
C THR A 133 -13.74 -0.46 -13.23
N ALA A 134 -14.23 -0.75 -12.02
CA ALA A 134 -13.50 -0.90 -10.75
C ALA A 134 -11.97 -0.91 -10.93
N LYS A 135 -11.31 0.22 -10.66
CA LYS A 135 -9.87 0.40 -10.97
C LYS A 135 -9.12 -0.86 -10.56
N PRO A 136 -8.46 -1.54 -11.50
CA PRO A 136 -7.68 -2.72 -11.15
C PRO A 136 -6.58 -2.32 -10.17
N ILE A 137 -6.16 -3.26 -9.33
CA ILE A 137 -5.00 -3.07 -8.45
C ILE A 137 -3.81 -2.61 -9.30
N GLN A 138 -3.16 -1.53 -8.86
CA GLN A 138 -1.92 -1.08 -9.48
C GLN A 138 -0.74 -1.93 -8.96
N ALA A 139 0.06 -2.45 -9.86
CA ALA A 139 1.29 -3.15 -9.52
C ALA A 139 2.43 -2.14 -9.29
N VAL A 140 3.16 -2.30 -8.19
CA VAL A 140 4.34 -1.50 -7.86
C VAL A 140 5.56 -2.42 -7.74
N ILE A 141 6.66 -1.99 -8.31
CA ILE A 141 7.95 -2.68 -8.17
C ILE A 141 8.48 -2.38 -6.77
N PRO A 142 8.92 -3.39 -6.01
CA PRO A 142 9.49 -3.23 -4.68
C PRO A 142 10.82 -2.47 -4.68
#